data_90b718b239c580f8818a9b75d87ab934
#
_entry.id   90b718b239c580f8818a9b75d87ab934
#
_cell.length_a   1.000
_cell.length_b   1.000
_cell.length_c   1.000
_cell.angle_alpha   90.00
_cell.angle_beta   90.00
_cell.angle_gamma   90.00
#
_symmetry.space_group_name_H-M   'P 1'
#
loop_
_entity.id
_entity.type
_entity.pdbx_description
1 polymer ?
#
loop_
_entity_poly.entity_id
_entity_poly.type
_entity_poly.pdbx_seq_one_letter_code
_entity_poly.pdbx_strand_id
1 'polypeptide(L)'
;MKTSLSPIIAGTMNWGVWDKKLSIKEMVHLINICIENKITTFDHADIYGDYTTESQFGKAFGESQINRDRLQLISKCGIQHTNGRANTIKHYDYSKEYIIWSVENSLKNLQTDYLDVLLLHRPSPLMVTDEIAEAVEQLKKEGKIKSFGLSNFTASQTDLIRSKTEVSFNQIQFSATHHQAMLDGSLDYMQLHNITPMSWNPLGTVFREDIEQTRRLKKLLVNLVDKYGVGSDTILLAWVLKHPSQIHPVAGTVNIARIQALMKAVELDLDKIDWFAIWTESMGNKVP
;
A
#
# COMPACT_ATOMS: atom_id res chain seq x y z
N MET A 1 13.27 -7.91 13.98
CA MET A 1 13.77 -7.44 12.65
C MET A 1 12.59 -6.94 11.84
N LYS A 2 12.76 -5.85 11.09
CA LYS A 2 11.73 -5.29 10.20
C LYS A 2 11.39 -6.28 9.09
N THR A 3 10.11 -6.46 8.79
CA THR A 3 9.63 -7.31 7.69
C THR A 3 10.16 -6.79 6.34
N SER A 4 10.73 -7.68 5.54
CA SER A 4 11.13 -7.37 4.15
C SER A 4 9.91 -7.51 3.23
N LEU A 5 9.64 -6.51 2.41
CA LEU A 5 8.55 -6.51 1.43
C LEU A 5 9.09 -6.69 0.02
N SER A 6 8.27 -7.19 -0.92
CA SER A 6 8.63 -7.14 -2.33
C SER A 6 8.72 -5.68 -2.80
N PRO A 7 9.57 -5.35 -3.80
CA PRO A 7 9.75 -3.97 -4.28
C PRO A 7 8.43 -3.31 -4.69
N ILE A 8 7.51 -4.09 -5.27
CA ILE A 8 6.15 -3.67 -5.60
C ILE A 8 5.18 -4.58 -4.83
N ILE A 9 4.12 -3.98 -4.31
CA ILE A 9 3.09 -4.63 -3.50
C ILE A 9 1.82 -4.81 -4.33
N ALA A 10 1.18 -5.96 -4.26
CA ALA A 10 -0.12 -6.21 -4.87
C ALA A 10 -1.24 -5.69 -3.96
N GLY A 11 -1.94 -4.62 -4.38
CA GLY A 11 -3.10 -4.09 -3.66
C GLY A 11 -4.38 -4.87 -4.00
N THR A 12 -5.10 -5.34 -3.00
CA THR A 12 -6.29 -6.20 -3.16
C THR A 12 -7.62 -5.46 -3.07
N MET A 13 -7.62 -4.14 -2.85
CA MET A 13 -8.84 -3.34 -2.68
C MET A 13 -9.86 -3.54 -3.83
N ASN A 14 -9.37 -3.68 -5.05
CA ASN A 14 -10.20 -3.81 -6.25
C ASN A 14 -10.60 -5.25 -6.58
N TRP A 15 -10.14 -6.25 -5.82
CA TRP A 15 -10.39 -7.67 -6.15
C TRP A 15 -11.80 -8.12 -5.79
N GLY A 16 -12.36 -7.56 -4.71
CA GLY A 16 -13.68 -7.88 -4.20
C GLY A 16 -14.82 -7.08 -4.82
N VAL A 17 -15.90 -6.95 -4.06
CA VAL A 17 -17.21 -6.39 -4.51
C VAL A 17 -17.15 -4.91 -4.86
N TRP A 18 -16.13 -4.17 -4.44
CA TRP A 18 -16.01 -2.74 -4.77
C TRP A 18 -15.64 -2.46 -6.23
N ASP A 19 -15.04 -3.42 -6.96
CA ASP A 19 -14.68 -3.22 -8.38
C ASP A 19 -14.80 -4.53 -9.19
N LYS A 20 -13.79 -5.40 -9.16
CA LYS A 20 -13.64 -6.50 -10.13
C LYS A 20 -14.47 -7.73 -9.81
N LYS A 21 -14.87 -7.93 -8.55
CA LYS A 21 -15.69 -9.07 -8.11
C LYS A 21 -15.13 -10.40 -8.57
N LEU A 22 -13.81 -10.57 -8.41
CA LEU A 22 -13.11 -11.75 -8.87
C LEU A 22 -13.65 -13.02 -8.19
N SER A 23 -13.80 -14.08 -8.95
CA SER A 23 -14.04 -15.42 -8.41
C SER A 23 -12.82 -15.95 -7.67
N ILE A 24 -13.00 -16.95 -6.82
CA ILE A 24 -11.88 -17.59 -6.11
C ILE A 24 -10.83 -18.13 -7.10
N LYS A 25 -11.25 -18.75 -8.20
CA LYS A 25 -10.32 -19.24 -9.25
C LYS A 25 -9.49 -18.14 -9.90
N GLU A 26 -10.09 -16.98 -10.17
CA GLU A 26 -9.35 -15.84 -10.71
C GLU A 26 -8.38 -15.27 -9.68
N MET A 27 -8.76 -15.21 -8.40
CA MET A 27 -7.84 -14.82 -7.32
C MET A 27 -6.67 -15.79 -7.18
N VAL A 28 -6.91 -17.12 -7.21
CA VAL A 28 -5.84 -18.14 -7.21
C VAL A 28 -4.86 -17.90 -8.36
N HIS A 29 -5.39 -17.68 -9.57
CA HIS A 29 -4.56 -17.41 -10.74
C HIS A 29 -3.73 -16.14 -10.57
N LEU A 30 -4.32 -15.05 -10.09
CA LEU A 30 -3.59 -13.78 -9.83
C LEU A 30 -2.54 -13.92 -8.75
N ILE A 31 -2.80 -14.64 -7.67
CA ILE A 31 -1.82 -14.91 -6.61
C ILE A 31 -0.60 -15.62 -7.22
N ASN A 32 -0.82 -16.69 -8.01
CA ASN A 32 0.25 -17.41 -8.66
C ASN A 32 1.07 -16.51 -9.60
N ILE A 33 0.40 -15.72 -10.47
CA ILE A 33 1.07 -14.77 -11.37
C ILE A 33 1.90 -13.74 -10.59
N CYS A 34 1.39 -13.20 -9.48
CA CYS A 34 2.14 -12.28 -8.63
C CYS A 34 3.42 -12.94 -8.12
N ILE A 35 3.31 -14.14 -7.55
CA ILE A 35 4.47 -14.88 -7.00
C ILE A 35 5.50 -15.24 -8.08
N GLU A 36 5.06 -15.70 -9.25
CA GLU A 36 5.92 -16.00 -10.40
C GLU A 36 6.71 -14.75 -10.85
N ASN A 37 6.10 -13.57 -10.71
CA ASN A 37 6.71 -12.29 -11.02
C ASN A 37 7.37 -11.61 -9.80
N LYS A 38 7.71 -12.35 -8.73
CA LYS A 38 8.40 -11.85 -7.52
C LYS A 38 7.65 -10.76 -6.75
N ILE A 39 6.34 -10.65 -6.96
CA ILE A 39 5.45 -9.80 -6.18
C ILE A 39 4.87 -10.68 -5.08
N THR A 40 5.53 -10.68 -3.91
CA THR A 40 5.22 -11.59 -2.81
C THR A 40 4.43 -10.91 -1.69
N THR A 41 4.29 -9.60 -1.72
CA THR A 41 3.57 -8.82 -0.71
C THR A 41 2.17 -8.45 -1.21
N PHE A 42 1.14 -8.75 -0.39
CA PHE A 42 -0.25 -8.42 -0.66
C PHE A 42 -0.79 -7.46 0.39
N ASP A 43 -1.40 -6.36 -0.08
CA ASP A 43 -1.91 -5.29 0.76
C ASP A 43 -3.44 -5.37 0.87
N HIS A 44 -3.91 -5.71 2.06
CA HIS A 44 -5.31 -5.83 2.45
C HIS A 44 -5.73 -4.69 3.38
N ALA A 45 -7.00 -4.66 3.70
CA ALA A 45 -7.58 -3.98 4.85
C ALA A 45 -8.87 -4.69 5.24
N ASP A 46 -9.20 -4.65 6.54
CA ASP A 46 -10.44 -5.25 7.08
C ASP A 46 -11.69 -4.77 6.35
N ILE A 47 -11.75 -3.47 6.00
CA ILE A 47 -12.91 -2.84 5.35
C ILE A 47 -13.06 -3.14 3.85
N TYR A 48 -12.04 -3.69 3.18
CA TYR A 48 -12.09 -3.86 1.72
C TYR A 48 -13.24 -4.76 1.30
N GLY A 49 -13.98 -4.31 0.25
CA GLY A 49 -15.16 -5.02 -0.23
C GLY A 49 -16.23 -5.17 0.84
N ASP A 50 -16.46 -4.13 1.65
CA ASP A 50 -17.42 -4.15 2.76
C ASP A 50 -17.16 -5.33 3.71
N TYR A 51 -15.88 -5.50 4.12
CA TYR A 51 -15.38 -6.57 5.02
C TYR A 51 -15.39 -7.98 4.43
N THR A 52 -15.38 -8.14 3.10
CA THR A 52 -15.44 -9.46 2.45
C THR A 52 -14.18 -9.87 1.70
N THR A 53 -13.34 -8.90 1.27
CA THR A 53 -12.19 -9.19 0.39
C THR A 53 -11.13 -10.08 1.06
N GLU A 54 -10.84 -9.89 2.34
CA GLU A 54 -9.91 -10.76 3.08
C GLU A 54 -10.37 -12.21 3.09
N SER A 55 -11.66 -12.47 3.34
CA SER A 55 -12.22 -13.83 3.35
C SER A 55 -12.18 -14.50 1.96
N GLN A 56 -12.41 -13.72 0.90
CA GLN A 56 -12.29 -14.23 -0.47
C GLN A 56 -10.83 -14.54 -0.81
N PHE A 57 -9.90 -13.65 -0.46
CA PHE A 57 -8.47 -13.88 -0.65
C PHE A 57 -7.98 -15.09 0.14
N GLY A 58 -8.37 -15.24 1.42
CA GLY A 58 -7.97 -16.36 2.26
C GLY A 58 -8.41 -17.72 1.69
N LYS A 59 -9.63 -17.81 1.14
CA LYS A 59 -10.09 -19.01 0.42
C LYS A 59 -9.23 -19.29 -0.81
N ALA A 60 -8.95 -18.26 -1.63
CA ALA A 60 -8.11 -18.40 -2.81
C ALA A 60 -6.67 -18.77 -2.44
N PHE A 61 -6.13 -18.19 -1.38
CA PHE A 61 -4.80 -18.52 -0.88
C PHE A 61 -4.72 -19.99 -0.41
N GLY A 62 -5.71 -20.47 0.35
CA GLY A 62 -5.80 -21.87 0.75
C GLY A 62 -5.86 -22.84 -0.45
N GLU A 63 -6.61 -22.48 -1.51
CA GLU A 63 -6.70 -23.27 -2.74
C GLU A 63 -5.40 -23.21 -3.59
N SER A 64 -4.59 -22.15 -3.46
CA SER A 64 -3.37 -21.95 -4.25
C SER A 64 -2.24 -22.93 -3.90
N GLN A 65 -2.31 -23.56 -2.73
CA GLN A 65 -1.26 -24.44 -2.18
C GLN A 65 0.12 -23.78 -2.04
N ILE A 66 0.19 -22.46 -2.05
CA ILE A 66 1.42 -21.72 -1.84
C ILE A 66 1.75 -21.72 -0.34
N ASN A 67 3.01 -22.06 -0.01
CA ASN A 67 3.47 -21.98 1.39
C ASN A 67 3.36 -20.54 1.92
N ARG A 68 2.80 -20.38 3.12
CA ARG A 68 2.62 -19.09 3.79
C ARG A 68 3.92 -18.26 3.90
N ASP A 69 5.05 -18.90 4.07
CA ASP A 69 6.36 -18.25 4.22
C ASP A 69 6.84 -17.56 2.93
N ARG A 70 6.22 -17.87 1.79
CA ARG A 70 6.52 -17.22 0.50
C ARG A 70 5.82 -15.89 0.33
N LEU A 71 4.89 -15.52 1.22
CA LEU A 71 4.08 -14.31 1.13
C LEU A 71 4.36 -13.38 2.30
N GLN A 72 4.14 -12.08 2.07
CA GLN A 72 3.97 -11.09 3.11
C GLN A 72 2.54 -10.56 3.02
N LEU A 73 1.79 -10.65 4.11
CA LEU A 73 0.42 -10.16 4.20
C LEU A 73 0.39 -8.91 5.07
N ILE A 74 -0.06 -7.81 4.47
CA ILE A 74 -0.35 -6.55 5.14
C ILE A 74 -1.86 -6.49 5.33
N SER A 75 -2.32 -6.13 6.52
CA SER A 75 -3.71 -5.69 6.70
C SER A 75 -3.79 -4.41 7.52
N LYS A 76 -4.95 -3.80 7.51
CA LYS A 76 -5.21 -2.51 8.15
C LYS A 76 -6.51 -2.58 8.94
N CYS A 77 -6.55 -1.86 10.08
CA CYS A 77 -7.75 -1.76 10.91
C CYS A 77 -8.05 -0.32 11.32
N GLY A 78 -9.19 -0.12 11.95
CA GLY A 78 -9.58 1.11 12.63
C GLY A 78 -10.68 1.90 11.96
N ILE A 79 -10.86 1.82 10.65
CA ILE A 79 -12.00 2.46 9.99
C ILE A 79 -13.26 1.65 10.27
N GLN A 80 -14.29 2.34 10.80
CA GLN A 80 -15.63 1.80 10.96
C GLN A 80 -16.51 2.26 9.81
N HIS A 81 -16.78 1.38 8.85
CA HIS A 81 -17.62 1.67 7.70
C HIS A 81 -19.09 1.43 8.04
N THR A 82 -20.00 2.15 7.37
CA THR A 82 -21.45 1.95 7.53
C THR A 82 -21.96 0.73 6.78
N ASN A 83 -21.26 0.31 5.73
CA ASN A 83 -21.60 -0.90 4.98
C ASN A 83 -20.95 -2.13 5.64
N GLY A 84 -21.65 -3.24 5.62
CA GLY A 84 -21.15 -4.52 6.15
C GLY A 84 -21.13 -4.63 7.68
N ARG A 85 -21.46 -3.56 8.42
CA ARG A 85 -21.59 -3.51 9.89
C ARG A 85 -22.72 -2.61 10.30
N ALA A 86 -23.20 -2.78 11.53
CA ALA A 86 -24.31 -1.99 12.10
C ALA A 86 -23.88 -0.61 12.60
N ASN A 87 -23.00 0.08 11.86
CA ASN A 87 -22.55 1.44 12.20
C ASN A 87 -23.49 2.46 11.56
N THR A 88 -23.89 3.47 12.32
CA THR A 88 -24.77 4.56 11.83
C THR A 88 -24.00 5.66 11.12
N ILE A 89 -22.74 5.87 11.49
CA ILE A 89 -21.82 6.83 10.87
C ILE A 89 -20.46 6.20 10.68
N LYS A 90 -19.72 6.66 9.67
CA LYS A 90 -18.30 6.32 9.50
C LYS A 90 -17.47 6.99 10.59
N HIS A 91 -16.69 6.21 11.33
CA HIS A 91 -15.80 6.72 12.39
C HIS A 91 -14.53 5.88 12.47
N TYR A 92 -13.70 6.12 13.48
CA TYR A 92 -12.50 5.36 13.74
C TYR A 92 -12.56 4.78 15.16
N ASP A 93 -12.11 3.54 15.30
CA ASP A 93 -11.97 2.87 16.58
C ASP A 93 -10.55 2.28 16.68
N TYR A 94 -9.78 2.76 17.66
CA TYR A 94 -8.43 2.32 17.98
C TYR A 94 -8.32 1.92 19.45
N SER A 95 -9.44 1.54 20.08
CA SER A 95 -9.40 0.89 21.38
C SER A 95 -8.58 -0.40 21.31
N LYS A 96 -7.93 -0.75 22.40
CA LYS A 96 -7.13 -1.99 22.49
C LYS A 96 -7.95 -3.21 22.09
N GLU A 97 -9.15 -3.32 22.61
CA GLU A 97 -10.07 -4.44 22.35
C GLU A 97 -10.42 -4.52 20.86
N TYR A 98 -10.69 -3.37 20.23
CA TYR A 98 -11.05 -3.35 18.81
C TYR A 98 -9.87 -3.74 17.92
N ILE A 99 -8.66 -3.23 18.19
CA ILE A 99 -7.46 -3.57 17.40
C ILE A 99 -7.21 -5.08 17.46
N ILE A 100 -7.25 -5.68 18.66
CA ILE A 100 -7.04 -7.12 18.85
C ILE A 100 -8.12 -7.91 18.11
N TRP A 101 -9.38 -7.56 18.31
CA TRP A 101 -10.50 -8.22 17.65
C TRP A 101 -10.41 -8.14 16.13
N SER A 102 -10.05 -6.97 15.57
CA SER A 102 -9.89 -6.78 14.12
C SER A 102 -8.78 -7.64 13.54
N VAL A 103 -7.63 -7.72 14.22
CA VAL A 103 -6.53 -8.59 13.79
C VAL A 103 -6.95 -10.05 13.80
N GLU A 104 -7.61 -10.52 14.86
CA GLU A 104 -8.08 -11.90 14.94
C GLU A 104 -9.08 -12.24 13.82
N ASN A 105 -9.98 -11.31 13.47
CA ASN A 105 -10.86 -11.48 12.32
C ASN A 105 -10.09 -11.50 10.99
N SER A 106 -9.10 -10.61 10.80
CA SER A 106 -8.26 -10.62 9.59
C SER A 106 -7.50 -11.93 9.46
N LEU A 107 -6.92 -12.46 10.55
CA LEU A 107 -6.23 -13.76 10.54
C LEU A 107 -7.17 -14.90 10.16
N LYS A 108 -8.37 -14.94 10.73
CA LYS A 108 -9.41 -15.91 10.38
C LYS A 108 -9.82 -15.80 8.92
N ASN A 109 -10.06 -14.57 8.44
CA ASN A 109 -10.47 -14.29 7.07
C ASN A 109 -9.39 -14.66 6.06
N LEU A 110 -8.15 -14.29 6.31
CA LEU A 110 -6.99 -14.58 5.46
C LEU A 110 -6.48 -16.02 5.60
N GLN A 111 -7.02 -16.82 6.53
CA GLN A 111 -6.64 -18.21 6.81
C GLN A 111 -5.13 -18.32 7.11
N THR A 112 -4.64 -17.49 8.03
CA THR A 112 -3.24 -17.43 8.44
C THR A 112 -3.11 -17.20 9.94
N ASP A 113 -2.00 -17.62 10.53
CA ASP A 113 -1.73 -17.44 11.96
C ASP A 113 -1.10 -16.09 12.28
N TYR A 114 -0.58 -15.37 11.28
CA TYR A 114 0.06 -14.07 11.49
C TYR A 114 -0.07 -13.14 10.29
N LEU A 115 -0.07 -11.83 10.57
CA LEU A 115 0.18 -10.77 9.58
C LEU A 115 1.67 -10.40 9.61
N ASP A 116 2.26 -10.17 8.45
CA ASP A 116 3.62 -9.64 8.37
C ASP A 116 3.67 -8.16 8.78
N VAL A 117 2.62 -7.40 8.42
CA VAL A 117 2.47 -5.99 8.82
C VAL A 117 1.00 -5.69 9.17
N LEU A 118 0.79 -5.10 10.34
CA LEU A 118 -0.47 -4.46 10.71
C LEU A 118 -0.31 -2.94 10.55
N LEU A 119 -1.28 -2.28 9.91
CA LEU A 119 -1.35 -0.82 9.82
C LEU A 119 -2.59 -0.26 10.52
N LEU A 120 -2.44 0.90 11.18
CA LEU A 120 -3.59 1.75 11.48
C LEU A 120 -3.99 2.48 10.19
N HIS A 121 -5.25 2.31 9.75
CA HIS A 121 -5.68 2.66 8.39
C HIS A 121 -5.73 4.18 8.13
N ARG A 122 -6.07 4.97 9.14
CA ARG A 122 -6.15 6.44 9.10
C ARG A 122 -5.90 7.03 10.50
N PRO A 123 -5.32 8.22 10.62
CA PRO A 123 -5.25 8.86 11.93
C PRO A 123 -6.65 9.19 12.47
N SER A 124 -6.85 8.97 13.77
CA SER A 124 -8.07 9.39 14.48
C SER A 124 -7.73 10.54 15.43
N PRO A 125 -8.52 11.61 15.49
CA PRO A 125 -8.32 12.65 16.50
C PRO A 125 -8.60 12.15 17.92
N LEU A 126 -9.26 11.02 18.09
CA LEU A 126 -9.61 10.40 19.38
C LEU A 126 -8.73 9.19 19.73
N MET A 127 -7.62 8.97 19.01
CA MET A 127 -6.74 7.84 19.30
C MET A 127 -6.02 8.03 20.65
N VAL A 128 -6.00 6.96 21.45
CA VAL A 128 -5.26 6.87 22.71
C VAL A 128 -4.01 6.03 22.48
N THR A 129 -2.84 6.65 22.57
CA THR A 129 -1.57 6.00 22.18
C THR A 129 -1.18 4.83 23.07
N ASP A 130 -1.52 4.87 24.36
CA ASP A 130 -1.25 3.78 25.29
C ASP A 130 -2.06 2.52 24.94
N GLU A 131 -3.36 2.67 24.61
CA GLU A 131 -4.20 1.55 24.18
C GLU A 131 -3.69 0.91 22.87
N ILE A 132 -3.26 1.74 21.92
CA ILE A 132 -2.66 1.26 20.67
C ILE A 132 -1.38 0.49 20.95
N ALA A 133 -0.49 1.02 21.80
CA ALA A 133 0.77 0.38 22.15
C ALA A 133 0.54 -0.96 22.86
N GLU A 134 -0.37 -1.01 23.83
CA GLU A 134 -0.72 -2.25 24.54
C GLU A 134 -1.27 -3.32 23.58
N ALA A 135 -2.14 -2.95 22.62
CA ALA A 135 -2.64 -3.88 21.62
C ALA A 135 -1.51 -4.42 20.74
N VAL A 136 -0.64 -3.53 20.25
CA VAL A 136 0.50 -3.90 19.39
C VAL A 136 1.47 -4.82 20.12
N GLU A 137 1.82 -4.52 21.37
CA GLU A 137 2.71 -5.36 22.18
C GLU A 137 2.12 -6.74 22.42
N GLN A 138 0.84 -6.80 22.78
CA GLN A 138 0.13 -8.07 22.97
C GLN A 138 0.15 -8.91 21.70
N LEU A 139 -0.23 -8.32 20.55
CA LEU A 139 -0.27 -9.01 19.27
C LEU A 139 1.12 -9.49 18.80
N LYS A 140 2.17 -8.69 19.04
CA LYS A 140 3.56 -9.09 18.77
C LYS A 140 4.00 -10.25 19.67
N LYS A 141 3.68 -10.18 20.96
CA LYS A 141 4.00 -11.24 21.96
C LYS A 141 3.30 -12.56 21.62
N GLU A 142 2.07 -12.49 21.14
CA GLU A 142 1.29 -13.65 20.68
C GLU A 142 1.72 -14.17 19.30
N GLY A 143 2.64 -13.48 18.61
CA GLY A 143 3.11 -13.84 17.27
C GLY A 143 2.09 -13.56 16.16
N LYS A 144 1.00 -12.84 16.46
CA LYS A 144 -0.08 -12.54 15.49
C LYS A 144 0.30 -11.45 14.48
N ILE A 145 1.25 -10.57 14.83
CA ILE A 145 1.83 -9.58 13.90
C ILE A 145 3.35 -9.57 14.03
N LYS A 146 4.07 -9.42 12.90
CA LYS A 146 5.54 -9.30 12.91
C LYS A 146 6.01 -7.85 13.02
N SER A 147 5.35 -6.95 12.28
CA SER A 147 5.68 -5.52 12.23
C SER A 147 4.41 -4.68 12.34
N PHE A 148 4.60 -3.45 12.81
CA PHE A 148 3.52 -2.47 12.96
C PHE A 148 3.85 -1.20 12.17
N GLY A 149 2.81 -0.56 11.65
CA GLY A 149 2.92 0.70 10.92
C GLY A 149 1.60 1.47 10.88
N LEU A 150 1.62 2.51 10.08
CA LEU A 150 0.57 3.50 9.98
C LEU A 150 0.15 3.68 8.51
N SER A 151 -0.98 4.36 8.29
CA SER A 151 -1.38 4.78 6.95
C SER A 151 -1.94 6.20 7.00
N ASN A 152 -1.35 7.09 6.20
CA ASN A 152 -1.69 8.52 6.10
C ASN A 152 -1.50 9.34 7.38
N PHE A 153 -0.60 8.92 8.25
CA PHE A 153 -0.22 9.70 9.44
C PHE A 153 0.83 10.75 9.07
N THR A 154 0.68 11.95 9.61
CA THR A 154 1.68 13.00 9.53
C THR A 154 2.90 12.67 10.38
N ALA A 155 4.00 13.44 10.23
CA ALA A 155 5.20 13.27 11.06
C ALA A 155 4.88 13.39 12.56
N SER A 156 4.13 14.43 12.97
CA SER A 156 3.77 14.62 14.38
C SER A 156 2.84 13.54 14.93
N GLN A 157 1.88 13.05 14.14
CA GLN A 157 1.02 11.92 14.53
C GLN A 157 1.83 10.62 14.63
N THR A 158 2.82 10.44 13.75
CA THR A 158 3.73 9.30 13.81
C THR A 158 4.60 9.35 15.06
N ASP A 159 5.14 10.53 15.43
CA ASP A 159 5.91 10.69 16.68
C ASP A 159 5.06 10.39 17.91
N LEU A 160 3.79 10.81 17.90
CA LEU A 160 2.87 10.53 18.99
C LEU A 160 2.75 9.01 19.23
N ILE A 161 2.60 8.20 18.17
CA ILE A 161 2.56 6.73 18.28
C ILE A 161 3.93 6.17 18.62
N ARG A 162 5.02 6.67 17.99
CA ARG A 162 6.39 6.20 18.23
C ARG A 162 6.89 6.45 19.66
N SER A 163 6.30 7.41 20.36
CA SER A 163 6.62 7.61 21.78
C SER A 163 6.23 6.42 22.67
N LYS A 164 5.40 5.49 22.15
CA LYS A 164 4.86 4.35 22.91
C LYS A 164 5.19 2.98 22.28
N THR A 165 5.30 2.88 20.96
CA THR A 165 5.61 1.63 20.28
C THR A 165 6.39 1.89 18.99
N GLU A 166 7.15 0.88 18.51
CA GLU A 166 7.91 0.98 17.27
C GLU A 166 6.97 1.04 16.04
N VAL A 167 7.22 2.00 15.15
CA VAL A 167 6.56 2.16 13.85
C VAL A 167 7.58 1.90 12.74
N SER A 168 7.34 0.87 11.93
CA SER A 168 8.27 0.45 10.87
C SER A 168 7.83 0.87 9.47
N PHE A 169 6.54 1.21 9.26
CA PHE A 169 5.94 1.52 7.96
C PHE A 169 4.97 2.70 8.05
N ASN A 170 4.85 3.48 6.97
CA ASN A 170 3.73 4.40 6.79
C ASN A 170 3.29 4.37 5.32
N GLN A 171 2.03 3.99 5.08
CA GLN A 171 1.45 3.94 3.74
C GLN A 171 0.77 5.28 3.42
N ILE A 172 1.28 6.01 2.43
CA ILE A 172 0.85 7.36 2.08
C ILE A 172 0.40 7.44 0.61
N GLN A 173 -0.35 8.47 0.24
CA GLN A 173 -0.56 8.79 -1.16
C GLN A 173 0.72 9.39 -1.74
N PHE A 174 1.25 8.76 -2.80
CA PHE A 174 2.41 9.31 -3.49
C PHE A 174 2.44 8.85 -4.95
N SER A 175 2.61 9.81 -5.87
CA SER A 175 2.67 9.57 -7.30
C SER A 175 3.17 10.84 -8.01
N ALA A 176 3.43 10.76 -9.30
CA ALA A 176 3.76 11.95 -10.10
C ALA A 176 2.67 13.04 -10.05
N THR A 177 1.38 12.69 -9.88
CA THR A 177 0.29 13.69 -9.75
C THR A 177 -0.03 14.06 -8.29
N HIS A 178 0.58 13.41 -7.32
CA HIS A 178 0.40 13.69 -5.90
C HIS A 178 1.74 13.52 -5.17
N HIS A 179 2.58 14.53 -5.24
CA HIS A 179 3.97 14.49 -4.75
C HIS A 179 4.21 15.37 -3.50
N GLN A 180 3.15 15.78 -2.82
CA GLN A 180 3.25 16.66 -1.65
C GLN A 180 4.20 16.14 -0.57
N ALA A 181 4.26 14.81 -0.39
CA ALA A 181 5.13 14.19 0.60
C ALA A 181 6.65 14.44 0.41
N MET A 182 7.08 14.87 -0.80
CA MET A 182 8.45 15.35 -1.02
C MET A 182 8.68 16.80 -0.54
N LEU A 183 7.60 17.56 -0.32
CA LEU A 183 7.66 19.00 -0.06
C LEU A 183 7.29 19.35 1.37
N ASP A 184 6.52 18.50 2.06
CA ASP A 184 6.02 18.73 3.41
C ASP A 184 6.88 18.07 4.51
N GLY A 185 8.01 17.46 4.12
CA GLY A 185 8.92 16.76 5.03
C GLY A 185 8.48 15.33 5.40
N SER A 186 7.37 14.81 4.87
CA SER A 186 6.90 13.45 5.21
C SER A 186 7.89 12.37 4.82
N LEU A 187 8.45 12.43 3.60
CA LEU A 187 9.45 11.45 3.14
C LEU A 187 10.78 11.61 3.87
N ASP A 188 11.23 12.85 4.13
CA ASP A 188 12.45 13.13 4.90
C ASP A 188 12.34 12.57 6.31
N TYR A 189 11.20 12.81 6.96
CA TYR A 189 10.90 12.27 8.29
C TYR A 189 10.96 10.74 8.30
N MET A 190 10.30 10.07 7.34
CA MET A 190 10.32 8.60 7.26
C MET A 190 11.74 8.08 7.03
N GLN A 191 12.51 8.71 6.16
CA GLN A 191 13.92 8.33 5.92
C GLN A 191 14.78 8.51 7.17
N LEU A 192 14.67 9.65 7.86
CA LEU A 192 15.41 9.94 9.10
C LEU A 192 15.16 8.89 10.19
N HIS A 193 13.92 8.40 10.27
CA HIS A 193 13.48 7.48 11.31
C HIS A 193 13.43 6.01 10.88
N ASN A 194 13.99 5.67 9.71
CA ASN A 194 13.97 4.31 9.15
C ASN A 194 12.55 3.71 9.03
N ILE A 195 11.55 4.55 8.78
CA ILE A 195 10.17 4.15 8.49
C ILE A 195 10.07 3.93 6.98
N THR A 196 9.68 2.73 6.54
CA THR A 196 9.53 2.44 5.11
C THR A 196 8.22 3.02 4.57
N PRO A 197 8.26 3.92 3.58
CA PRO A 197 7.06 4.39 2.93
C PRO A 197 6.50 3.35 1.97
N MET A 198 5.17 3.22 1.96
CA MET A 198 4.43 2.52 0.91
C MET A 198 3.55 3.54 0.20
N SER A 199 3.44 3.44 -1.13
CA SER A 199 2.69 4.42 -1.92
C SER A 199 1.39 3.81 -2.41
N TRP A 200 0.25 4.21 -1.83
CA TRP A 200 -1.02 3.89 -2.47
C TRP A 200 -1.31 4.87 -3.62
N ASN A 201 -2.04 4.39 -4.66
CA ASN A 201 -2.32 5.11 -5.90
C ASN A 201 -1.03 5.60 -6.62
N PRO A 202 -0.03 4.75 -6.85
CA PRO A 202 1.29 5.16 -7.32
C PRO A 202 1.29 5.71 -8.76
N LEU A 203 0.27 5.42 -9.57
CA LEU A 203 0.09 6.00 -10.90
C LEU A 203 -0.71 7.32 -10.88
N GLY A 204 -1.21 7.71 -9.71
CA GLY A 204 -2.00 8.91 -9.53
C GLY A 204 -3.25 8.92 -10.40
N THR A 205 -3.52 10.08 -11.00
CA THR A 205 -4.69 10.30 -11.87
C THR A 205 -4.33 10.31 -13.36
N VAL A 206 -3.07 10.03 -13.73
CA VAL A 206 -2.57 10.16 -15.12
C VAL A 206 -3.46 9.47 -16.14
N PHE A 207 -3.98 8.28 -15.84
CA PHE A 207 -4.80 7.50 -16.79
C PHE A 207 -6.31 7.63 -16.54
N ARG A 208 -6.74 8.37 -15.51
CA ARG A 208 -8.16 8.48 -15.11
C ARG A 208 -8.76 9.84 -15.34
N GLU A 209 -7.93 10.88 -15.31
CA GLU A 209 -8.39 12.26 -15.46
C GLU A 209 -7.80 12.90 -16.72
N ASP A 210 -8.57 13.83 -17.31
CA ASP A 210 -8.15 14.66 -18.44
C ASP A 210 -8.09 16.14 -18.02
N ILE A 211 -7.13 16.44 -17.14
CA ILE A 211 -6.81 17.77 -16.64
C ILE A 211 -5.47 18.24 -17.20
N GLU A 212 -5.16 19.53 -17.05
CA GLU A 212 -3.94 20.12 -17.61
C GLU A 212 -2.67 19.39 -17.14
N GLN A 213 -2.58 19.04 -15.84
CA GLN A 213 -1.46 18.29 -15.28
C GLN A 213 -1.28 16.94 -16.00
N THR A 214 -2.34 16.17 -16.14
CA THR A 214 -2.27 14.84 -16.75
C THR A 214 -1.99 14.90 -18.25
N ARG A 215 -2.46 15.96 -18.97
CA ARG A 215 -2.15 16.19 -20.39
C ARG A 215 -0.67 16.47 -20.59
N ARG A 216 -0.06 17.34 -19.76
CA ARG A 216 1.38 17.60 -19.81
C ARG A 216 2.19 16.34 -19.57
N LEU A 217 1.86 15.58 -18.53
CA LEU A 217 2.52 14.30 -18.23
C LEU A 217 2.38 13.31 -19.38
N LYS A 218 1.16 13.11 -19.92
CA LYS A 218 0.95 12.20 -21.05
C LYS A 218 1.79 12.58 -22.27
N LYS A 219 1.91 13.88 -22.58
CA LYS A 219 2.74 14.37 -23.69
C LYS A 219 4.22 14.05 -23.50
N LEU A 220 4.76 14.27 -22.29
CA LEU A 220 6.13 13.89 -21.95
C LEU A 220 6.33 12.37 -22.02
N LEU A 221 5.40 11.59 -21.44
CA LEU A 221 5.49 10.14 -21.38
C LEU A 221 5.56 9.47 -22.75
N VAL A 222 4.98 10.06 -23.83
CA VAL A 222 5.14 9.54 -25.21
C VAL A 222 6.62 9.46 -25.57
N ASN A 223 7.38 10.53 -25.37
CA ASN A 223 8.81 10.58 -25.69
C ASN A 223 9.63 9.64 -24.79
N LEU A 224 9.25 9.50 -23.51
CA LEU A 224 9.94 8.61 -22.58
C LEU A 224 9.67 7.14 -22.90
N VAL A 225 8.47 6.79 -23.35
CA VAL A 225 8.14 5.44 -23.85
C VAL A 225 9.05 5.07 -25.03
N ASP A 226 9.24 5.96 -25.98
CA ASP A 226 10.13 5.75 -27.12
C ASP A 226 11.59 5.61 -26.66
N LYS A 227 12.02 6.42 -25.68
CA LYS A 227 13.40 6.40 -25.14
C LYS A 227 13.70 5.11 -24.39
N TYR A 228 12.79 4.63 -23.54
CA TYR A 228 13.03 3.50 -22.63
C TYR A 228 12.49 2.16 -23.13
N GLY A 229 11.65 2.16 -24.15
CA GLY A 229 11.05 0.93 -24.70
C GLY A 229 10.08 0.22 -23.73
N VAL A 230 9.51 0.95 -22.77
CA VAL A 230 8.58 0.43 -21.76
C VAL A 230 7.32 1.29 -21.67
N GLY A 231 6.24 0.75 -21.07
CA GLY A 231 4.99 1.48 -20.94
C GLY A 231 5.05 2.68 -20.00
N SER A 232 4.16 3.65 -20.20
CA SER A 232 4.03 4.84 -19.35
C SER A 232 3.80 4.53 -17.88
N ASP A 233 3.06 3.46 -17.58
CA ASP A 233 2.84 2.97 -16.20
C ASP A 233 4.13 2.47 -15.56
N THR A 234 4.97 1.76 -16.31
CA THR A 234 6.31 1.32 -15.88
C THR A 234 7.21 2.52 -15.56
N ILE A 235 7.23 3.55 -16.41
CA ILE A 235 8.01 4.78 -16.19
C ILE A 235 7.54 5.51 -14.92
N LEU A 236 6.23 5.64 -14.72
CA LEU A 236 5.68 6.30 -13.52
C LEU A 236 5.98 5.52 -12.23
N LEU A 237 5.97 4.19 -12.28
CA LEU A 237 6.37 3.37 -11.14
C LEU A 237 7.88 3.48 -10.87
N ALA A 238 8.72 3.48 -11.91
CA ALA A 238 10.16 3.72 -11.78
C ALA A 238 10.46 5.10 -11.18
N TRP A 239 9.64 6.11 -11.52
CA TRP A 239 9.73 7.44 -10.90
C TRP A 239 9.51 7.39 -9.38
N VAL A 240 8.52 6.64 -8.90
CA VAL A 240 8.27 6.43 -7.46
C VAL A 240 9.42 5.66 -6.82
N LEU A 241 9.85 4.56 -7.44
CA LEU A 241 10.91 3.67 -6.93
C LEU A 241 12.28 4.35 -6.85
N LYS A 242 12.56 5.33 -7.71
CA LYS A 242 13.85 6.05 -7.73
C LYS A 242 14.05 6.97 -6.53
N HIS A 243 13.00 7.28 -5.77
CA HIS A 243 13.13 8.15 -4.60
C HIS A 243 13.99 7.48 -3.51
N PRO A 244 14.97 8.20 -2.89
CA PRO A 244 15.91 7.61 -1.93
C PRO A 244 15.28 7.06 -0.65
N SER A 245 14.03 7.43 -0.32
CA SER A 245 13.28 6.86 0.80
C SER A 245 12.86 5.40 0.60
N GLN A 246 13.21 4.77 -0.53
CA GLN A 246 12.89 3.37 -0.82
C GLN A 246 11.38 3.07 -0.74
N ILE A 247 10.60 3.82 -1.50
CA ILE A 247 9.14 3.73 -1.50
C ILE A 247 8.71 2.42 -2.19
N HIS A 248 7.79 1.68 -1.57
CA HIS A 248 7.16 0.50 -2.15
C HIS A 248 5.80 0.85 -2.76
N PRO A 249 5.65 0.89 -4.12
CA PRO A 249 4.36 1.13 -4.75
C PRO A 249 3.36 0.00 -4.49
N VAL A 250 2.12 0.36 -4.15
CA VAL A 250 0.99 -0.58 -4.02
C VAL A 250 0.20 -0.54 -5.31
N ALA A 251 0.38 -1.56 -6.15
CA ALA A 251 -0.24 -1.67 -7.47
C ALA A 251 -1.57 -2.44 -7.38
N GLY A 252 -2.68 -1.78 -7.74
CA GLY A 252 -4.04 -2.36 -7.67
C GLY A 252 -4.49 -3.04 -8.97
N THR A 253 -3.60 -3.33 -9.93
CA THR A 253 -3.98 -3.96 -11.21
C THR A 253 -4.31 -5.43 -11.06
N VAL A 254 -5.32 -5.89 -11.80
CA VAL A 254 -5.67 -7.31 -11.98
C VAL A 254 -5.38 -7.79 -13.42
N ASN A 255 -4.82 -6.93 -14.26
CA ASN A 255 -4.44 -7.28 -15.63
C ASN A 255 -3.10 -8.01 -15.63
N ILE A 256 -3.10 -9.25 -16.10
CA ILE A 256 -1.93 -10.15 -16.08
C ILE A 256 -0.74 -9.53 -16.80
N ALA A 257 -0.93 -8.98 -18.00
CA ALA A 257 0.17 -8.37 -18.76
C ALA A 257 0.79 -7.18 -18.01
N ARG A 258 -0.03 -6.40 -17.29
CA ARG A 258 0.48 -5.32 -16.43
C ARG A 258 1.23 -5.86 -15.22
N ILE A 259 0.71 -6.90 -14.55
CA ILE A 259 1.42 -7.54 -13.42
C ILE A 259 2.80 -8.03 -13.87
N GLN A 260 2.88 -8.71 -15.00
CA GLN A 260 4.16 -9.16 -15.59
C GLN A 260 5.10 -8.00 -15.95
N ALA A 261 4.55 -6.82 -16.27
CA ALA A 261 5.34 -5.63 -16.59
C ALA A 261 5.80 -4.84 -15.34
N LEU A 262 5.19 -5.04 -14.17
CA LEU A 262 5.52 -4.26 -12.95
C LEU A 262 7.00 -4.37 -12.57
N MET A 263 7.60 -5.55 -12.67
CA MET A 263 8.99 -5.75 -12.30
C MET A 263 9.99 -5.05 -13.25
N LYS A 264 9.58 -4.71 -14.47
CA LYS A 264 10.37 -3.86 -15.36
C LYS A 264 10.61 -2.47 -14.77
N ALA A 265 9.69 -1.97 -13.94
CA ALA A 265 9.87 -0.69 -13.25
C ALA A 265 10.98 -0.74 -12.19
N VAL A 266 11.20 -1.92 -11.57
CA VAL A 266 12.28 -2.13 -10.59
C VAL A 266 13.65 -2.17 -11.29
N GLU A 267 13.69 -2.69 -12.51
CA GLU A 267 14.90 -2.85 -13.31
C GLU A 267 15.26 -1.57 -14.11
N LEU A 268 14.28 -0.67 -14.28
CA LEU A 268 14.46 0.55 -15.07
C LEU A 268 15.30 1.60 -14.31
N ASP A 269 16.49 1.87 -14.79
CA ASP A 269 17.27 3.05 -14.35
C ASP A 269 16.76 4.31 -15.05
N LEU A 270 15.73 4.91 -14.49
CA LEU A 270 15.16 6.17 -14.98
C LEU A 270 16.21 7.29 -14.82
N ASP A 271 16.60 7.96 -15.92
CA ASP A 271 17.56 9.06 -15.90
C ASP A 271 17.12 10.18 -14.94
N LYS A 272 18.08 10.79 -14.26
CA LYS A 272 17.84 11.88 -13.31
C LYS A 272 17.11 13.06 -13.95
N ILE A 273 17.46 13.42 -15.18
CA ILE A 273 16.86 14.56 -15.88
C ILE A 273 15.41 14.23 -16.24
N ASP A 274 15.11 12.99 -16.67
CA ASP A 274 13.76 12.57 -16.97
C ASP A 274 12.90 12.47 -15.70
N TRP A 275 13.50 12.08 -14.57
CA TRP A 275 12.82 12.11 -13.27
C TRP A 275 12.34 13.53 -12.93
N PHE A 276 13.23 14.53 -13.08
CA PHE A 276 12.91 15.94 -12.86
C PHE A 276 11.95 16.49 -13.93
N ALA A 277 12.03 16.03 -15.19
CA ALA A 277 11.09 16.40 -16.24
C ALA A 277 9.66 15.96 -15.90
N ILE A 278 9.49 14.74 -15.40
CA ILE A 278 8.18 14.25 -14.93
C ILE A 278 7.64 15.13 -13.80
N TRP A 279 8.46 15.49 -12.84
CA TRP A 279 8.05 16.37 -11.75
C TRP A 279 7.71 17.78 -12.25
N THR A 280 8.51 18.38 -13.12
CA THR A 280 8.27 19.68 -13.75
C THR A 280 6.94 19.70 -14.51
N GLU A 281 6.69 18.69 -15.35
CA GLU A 281 5.42 18.59 -16.09
C GLU A 281 4.22 18.34 -15.17
N SER A 282 4.43 17.65 -14.07
CA SER A 282 3.40 17.51 -13.04
C SER A 282 3.04 18.85 -12.41
N MET A 283 4.02 19.65 -12.03
CA MET A 283 3.79 20.97 -11.42
C MET A 283 3.30 22.01 -12.43
N GLY A 284 3.70 21.91 -13.69
CA GLY A 284 3.42 22.90 -14.73
C GLY A 284 4.28 24.16 -14.65
N ASN A 285 5.31 24.13 -13.84
CA ASN A 285 6.32 25.17 -13.69
C ASN A 285 7.66 24.54 -13.28
N LYS A 286 8.72 25.35 -13.27
CA LYS A 286 10.03 24.89 -12.82
C LYS A 286 9.98 24.36 -11.39
N VAL A 287 10.76 23.32 -11.12
CA VAL A 287 10.97 22.83 -9.76
C VAL A 287 11.54 23.95 -8.87
N PRO A 288 11.18 24.02 -7.58
CA PRO A 288 11.66 25.04 -6.67
C PRO A 288 13.16 25.03 -6.48
#